data_5ed96d8a89714a5872a1b2ccf2672dcb
#
_entry.id   5ed96d8a89714a5872a1b2ccf2672dcb
#
_cell.length_a   1.000
_cell.length_b   1.000
_cell.length_c   1.000
_cell.angle_alpha   90.00
_cell.angle_beta   90.00
_cell.angle_gamma   90.00
#
_symmetry.space_group_name_H-M   'P 1'
#
loop_
_entity.id
_entity.type
_entity.pdbx_description
1 polymer ?
#
loop_
_entity_poly.entity_id
_entity_poly.type
_entity_poly.pdbx_seq_one_letter_code
_entity_poly.pdbx_strand_id
1 'polypeptide(L)'
;MKNKIRLLIVTFLASLVCHTLHAAKEDTTFVAKGNPVITHKYLGDPAALVHNGTVYIYAGHDECPEPHQYYLMNEWCIFSTKDMKTFTEHSYTLKAKDFKWAKGDAWASQVIERNGKFYWYVTVEHATIPGKSIGVAVADSPTGPFKDARGSALITNDMTTQYTSIGWDDIDPTVIIDDDGQAYLFWGNTQCYYAKLTENMTELDGPIIPINLPRFTEAPWIHKHGDWYYLSFASEFPEKICYAMSRSINGPWEYKGILNELAGNSNTNHQSIIDFNGKSYFIYHNGGINTNGGSFRRSICIDRLYYNEDGTIKRIQMTSEGITNE
;
A
#
# COMPACT_ATOMS: atom_id res chain seq x y z
N MET A 1 43.43 14.44 -77.47
CA MET A 1 42.53 13.59 -76.69
C MET A 1 42.91 13.75 -75.24
N LYS A 2 42.12 14.46 -74.40
CA LYS A 2 42.39 14.73 -72.98
C LYS A 2 41.36 13.98 -72.18
N ASN A 3 41.81 12.91 -71.50
CA ASN A 3 40.98 12.15 -70.55
C ASN A 3 40.86 12.94 -69.24
N LYS A 4 39.61 13.29 -68.86
CA LYS A 4 39.28 13.88 -67.57
C LYS A 4 38.87 12.70 -66.62
N ILE A 5 39.68 12.43 -65.62
CA ILE A 5 39.35 11.57 -64.51
C ILE A 5 38.50 12.37 -63.57
N ARG A 6 37.23 11.93 -63.31
CA ARG A 6 36.36 12.45 -62.25
C ARG A 6 36.61 11.67 -60.99
N LEU A 7 37.13 12.35 -59.99
CA LEU A 7 37.27 11.82 -58.60
C LEU A 7 35.94 11.96 -57.93
N LEU A 8 35.31 10.82 -57.56
CA LEU A 8 34.10 10.78 -56.73
C LEU A 8 34.53 10.77 -55.24
N ILE A 9 34.25 11.87 -54.54
CA ILE A 9 34.44 11.93 -53.08
C ILE A 9 33.14 11.42 -52.45
N VAL A 10 33.20 10.25 -51.84
CA VAL A 10 32.11 9.70 -51.00
C VAL A 10 32.34 10.17 -49.57
N THR A 11 31.55 11.15 -49.15
CA THR A 11 31.53 11.61 -47.74
C THR A 11 30.68 10.66 -46.93
N PHE A 12 31.33 9.89 -46.07
CA PHE A 12 30.66 9.08 -45.03
C PHE A 12 30.26 10.01 -43.89
N LEU A 13 28.96 10.34 -43.74
CA LEU A 13 28.42 10.93 -42.52
C LEU A 13 28.24 9.82 -41.49
N ALA A 14 29.14 9.71 -40.55
CA ALA A 14 28.95 8.92 -39.35
C ALA A 14 28.02 9.70 -38.41
N SER A 15 26.74 9.31 -38.36
CA SER A 15 25.81 9.81 -37.37
C SER A 15 26.16 9.20 -36.00
N LEU A 16 26.78 9.99 -35.13
CA LEU A 16 27.01 9.66 -33.73
C LEU A 16 25.64 9.67 -33.00
N VAL A 17 25.01 8.52 -32.86
CA VAL A 17 23.84 8.36 -31.99
C VAL A 17 24.36 8.36 -30.56
N CYS A 18 24.30 9.51 -29.91
CA CYS A 18 24.57 9.65 -28.49
C CYS A 18 23.42 8.99 -27.70
N HIS A 19 23.57 7.72 -27.36
CA HIS A 19 22.70 7.08 -26.40
C HIS A 19 23.05 7.65 -25.03
N THR A 20 22.22 8.56 -24.50
CA THR A 20 22.26 8.92 -23.10
C THR A 20 21.83 7.68 -22.31
N LEU A 21 22.80 6.92 -21.85
CA LEU A 21 22.57 5.91 -20.80
C LEU A 21 22.08 6.67 -19.57
N HIS A 22 20.78 6.68 -19.34
CA HIS A 22 20.25 6.98 -18.02
C HIS A 22 20.73 5.84 -17.13
N ALA A 23 21.68 6.10 -16.23
CA ALA A 23 22.03 5.16 -15.19
C ALA A 23 20.74 4.78 -14.46
N ALA A 24 20.41 3.49 -14.41
CA ALA A 24 19.30 3.01 -13.63
C ALA A 24 19.57 3.43 -12.17
N LYS A 25 18.57 3.99 -11.51
CA LYS A 25 18.67 4.31 -10.08
C LYS A 25 18.93 3.00 -9.34
N GLU A 26 19.95 2.96 -8.50
CA GLU A 26 20.28 1.77 -7.71
C GLU A 26 19.47 1.70 -6.42
N ASP A 27 19.28 0.49 -5.90
CA ASP A 27 18.68 0.26 -4.61
C ASP A 27 19.58 0.84 -3.50
N THR A 28 18.98 1.42 -2.47
CA THR A 28 19.71 2.09 -1.39
C THR A 28 19.43 1.42 -0.05
N THR A 29 20.48 1.08 0.69
CA THR A 29 20.36 0.43 2.00
C THR A 29 20.68 1.42 3.13
N PHE A 30 19.87 1.37 4.20
CA PHE A 30 20.05 2.19 5.41
C PHE A 30 19.65 1.42 6.67
N VAL A 31 20.07 1.92 7.83
CA VAL A 31 19.72 1.36 9.15
C VAL A 31 18.74 2.31 9.84
N ALA A 32 17.59 1.78 10.26
CA ALA A 32 16.61 2.51 11.06
C ALA A 32 17.20 2.86 12.45
N LYS A 33 16.91 4.07 12.94
CA LYS A 33 17.41 4.57 14.22
C LYS A 33 16.32 4.73 15.29
N GLY A 34 15.10 4.36 14.98
CA GLY A 34 13.89 4.51 15.77
C GLY A 34 12.71 4.80 14.87
N ASN A 35 11.61 5.23 15.48
CA ASN A 35 10.42 5.69 14.74
C ASN A 35 10.49 7.20 14.47
N PRO A 36 10.26 7.66 13.25
CA PRO A 36 9.98 6.85 12.06
C PRO A 36 11.19 6.06 11.54
N VAL A 37 10.92 4.86 11.01
CA VAL A 37 11.98 3.97 10.49
C VAL A 37 12.59 4.47 9.17
N ILE A 38 11.85 5.26 8.39
CA ILE A 38 12.27 5.89 7.15
C ILE A 38 12.19 7.41 7.34
N THR A 39 13.31 8.12 7.22
CA THR A 39 13.41 9.54 7.57
C THR A 39 13.81 10.46 6.42
N HIS A 40 14.14 9.91 5.26
CA HIS A 40 14.62 10.67 4.11
C HIS A 40 13.51 10.92 3.05
N LYS A 41 12.31 10.42 3.31
CA LYS A 41 11.16 10.52 2.42
C LYS A 41 9.87 10.51 3.23
N TYR A 42 8.87 11.31 2.83
CA TYR A 42 7.53 11.23 3.41
C TYR A 42 6.73 10.10 2.77
N LEU A 43 6.17 9.25 3.61
CA LEU A 43 5.47 8.03 3.18
C LEU A 43 4.26 7.79 4.05
N GLY A 44 3.13 7.49 3.44
CA GLY A 44 1.88 7.15 4.12
C GLY A 44 1.36 5.76 3.75
N ASP A 45 0.37 5.30 4.49
CA ASP A 45 -0.43 4.11 4.22
C ASP A 45 0.41 2.85 4.00
N PRO A 46 1.28 2.47 4.97
CA PRO A 46 2.19 1.34 4.81
C PRO A 46 1.43 0.01 4.81
N ALA A 47 1.65 -0.79 3.79
CA ALA A 47 1.18 -2.17 3.73
C ALA A 47 2.37 -3.13 3.64
N ALA A 48 2.35 -4.20 4.41
CA ALA A 48 3.47 -5.13 4.46
C ALA A 48 3.12 -6.53 3.94
N LEU A 49 4.09 -7.15 3.29
CA LEU A 49 4.07 -8.52 2.82
C LEU A 49 5.28 -9.27 3.40
N VAL A 50 5.05 -10.43 4.01
CA VAL A 50 6.12 -11.36 4.38
C VAL A 50 6.25 -12.42 3.28
N HIS A 51 7.41 -12.49 2.66
CA HIS A 51 7.68 -13.49 1.61
C HIS A 51 9.13 -13.97 1.68
N ASN A 52 9.32 -15.28 1.74
CA ASN A 52 10.65 -15.94 1.75
C ASN A 52 11.64 -15.33 2.74
N GLY A 53 11.20 -15.14 4.02
CA GLY A 53 12.06 -14.61 5.09
C GLY A 53 12.44 -13.13 4.93
N THR A 54 11.68 -12.39 4.15
CA THR A 54 11.85 -10.95 3.94
C THR A 54 10.49 -10.26 4.12
N VAL A 55 10.50 -9.14 4.81
CA VAL A 55 9.36 -8.22 4.89
C VAL A 55 9.52 -7.18 3.79
N TYR A 56 8.50 -7.00 2.98
CA TYR A 56 8.38 -5.93 2.00
C TYR A 56 7.34 -4.93 2.49
N ILE A 57 7.66 -3.65 2.45
CA ILE A 57 6.76 -2.55 2.81
C ILE A 57 6.49 -1.73 1.55
N TYR A 58 5.22 -1.58 1.23
CA TYR A 58 4.72 -0.78 0.12
C TYR A 58 4.02 0.43 0.72
N ALA A 59 4.36 1.62 0.25
CA ALA A 59 3.81 2.84 0.82
C ALA A 59 3.66 3.94 -0.22
N GLY A 60 2.64 4.75 -0.09
CA GLY A 60 2.42 5.92 -0.93
C GLY A 60 3.44 7.02 -0.62
N HIS A 61 3.94 7.69 -1.64
CA HIS A 61 4.89 8.80 -1.53
C HIS A 61 4.12 10.11 -1.36
N ASP A 62 4.20 10.72 -0.17
CA ASP A 62 3.64 12.05 0.09
C ASP A 62 4.56 13.12 -0.50
N GLU A 63 4.12 13.75 -1.59
CA GLU A 63 4.93 14.71 -2.37
C GLU A 63 4.45 16.16 -2.19
N CYS A 64 3.48 16.42 -1.28
CA CYS A 64 2.91 17.73 -1.10
C CYS A 64 3.96 18.76 -0.64
N PRO A 65 4.24 19.81 -1.42
CA PRO A 65 5.21 20.81 -1.04
C PRO A 65 4.66 21.72 0.06
N GLU A 66 5.55 22.20 0.95
CA GLU A 66 5.16 23.21 1.92
C GLU A 66 4.93 24.58 1.25
N PRO A 67 3.99 25.39 1.74
CA PRO A 67 3.16 25.20 2.93
C PRO A 67 1.80 24.52 2.64
N HIS A 68 1.63 23.91 1.49
CA HIS A 68 0.35 23.35 1.05
C HIS A 68 -0.09 22.14 1.92
N GLN A 69 -1.41 21.91 1.97
CA GLN A 69 -2.03 20.84 2.76
C GLN A 69 -3.09 20.11 1.93
N TYR A 70 -2.62 19.16 1.11
CA TYR A 70 -3.46 18.26 0.31
C TYR A 70 -2.69 16.97 0.01
N TYR A 71 -3.41 15.89 -0.29
CA TYR A 71 -2.76 14.64 -0.69
C TYR A 71 -2.28 14.75 -2.13
N LEU A 72 -0.97 14.88 -2.31
CA LEU A 72 -0.29 14.78 -3.59
C LEU A 72 0.57 13.52 -3.55
N MET A 73 0.12 12.47 -4.20
CA MET A 73 0.76 11.18 -4.21
C MET A 73 0.72 10.63 -5.65
N ASN A 74 1.86 10.47 -6.27
CA ASN A 74 1.94 10.04 -7.67
C ASN A 74 2.47 8.62 -7.83
N GLU A 75 3.12 8.08 -6.79
CA GLU A 75 3.79 6.78 -6.85
C GLU A 75 3.77 6.06 -5.50
N TRP A 76 3.97 4.75 -5.57
CA TRP A 76 4.23 3.89 -4.41
C TRP A 76 5.68 3.44 -4.42
N CYS A 77 6.32 3.51 -3.25
CA CYS A 77 7.68 3.06 -3.01
C CYS A 77 7.70 1.68 -2.39
N ILE A 78 8.80 0.96 -2.58
CA ILE A 78 9.00 -0.39 -2.05
C ILE A 78 10.25 -0.40 -1.16
N PHE A 79 10.10 -0.91 0.04
CA PHE A 79 11.20 -1.16 0.97
C PHE A 79 11.22 -2.63 1.36
N SER A 80 12.39 -3.17 1.69
CA SER A 80 12.49 -4.53 2.20
C SER A 80 13.46 -4.64 3.36
N THR A 81 13.22 -5.62 4.25
CA THR A 81 14.08 -5.91 5.38
C THR A 81 14.03 -7.40 5.74
N LYS A 82 15.15 -7.94 6.23
CA LYS A 82 15.25 -9.32 6.75
C LYS A 82 15.38 -9.38 8.27
N ASP A 83 15.63 -8.24 8.90
CA ASP A 83 15.93 -8.13 10.32
C ASP A 83 15.13 -7.03 11.02
N MET A 84 14.24 -6.35 10.29
CA MET A 84 13.45 -5.19 10.74
C MET A 84 14.30 -3.98 11.20
N LYS A 85 15.61 -3.98 10.94
CA LYS A 85 16.57 -2.92 11.30
C LYS A 85 17.25 -2.32 10.08
N THR A 86 17.71 -3.17 9.18
CA THR A 86 18.37 -2.77 7.94
C THR A 86 17.35 -2.84 6.81
N PHE A 87 17.08 -1.71 6.19
CA PHE A 87 16.10 -1.57 5.11
C PHE A 87 16.80 -1.29 3.80
N THR A 88 16.28 -1.86 2.73
CA THR A 88 16.63 -1.52 1.35
C THR A 88 15.46 -0.80 0.70
N GLU A 89 15.67 0.44 0.25
CA GLU A 89 14.75 1.14 -0.65
C GLU A 89 15.02 0.68 -2.07
N HIS A 90 14.00 0.11 -2.72
CA HIS A 90 14.10 -0.33 -4.10
C HIS A 90 13.93 0.84 -5.06
N SER A 91 14.71 0.80 -6.12
CA SER A 91 14.73 1.87 -7.14
C SER A 91 13.48 1.91 -8.01
N TYR A 92 12.75 0.79 -8.11
CA TYR A 92 11.48 0.70 -8.81
C TYR A 92 10.34 1.29 -7.98
N THR A 93 9.49 2.09 -8.62
CA THR A 93 8.23 2.60 -8.08
C THR A 93 7.10 2.29 -9.05
N LEU A 94 5.93 1.90 -8.53
CA LEU A 94 4.70 1.85 -9.32
C LEU A 94 4.05 3.23 -9.28
N LYS A 95 3.51 3.69 -10.40
CA LYS A 95 2.92 5.04 -10.50
C LYS A 95 1.44 4.97 -10.84
N ALA A 96 0.65 5.90 -10.33
CA ALA A 96 -0.77 6.00 -10.68
C ALA A 96 -0.98 6.07 -12.21
N LYS A 97 -0.10 6.78 -12.91
CA LYS A 97 -0.15 6.91 -14.39
C LYS A 97 0.20 5.63 -15.18
N ASP A 98 0.71 4.60 -14.52
CA ASP A 98 0.96 3.30 -15.15
C ASP A 98 -0.35 2.58 -15.45
N PHE A 99 -1.42 2.95 -14.73
CA PHE A 99 -2.81 2.60 -15.02
C PHE A 99 -3.39 3.62 -16.00
N LYS A 100 -3.54 3.24 -17.26
CA LYS A 100 -3.96 4.19 -18.35
C LYS A 100 -5.36 4.76 -18.17
N TRP A 101 -6.19 4.11 -17.37
CA TRP A 101 -7.54 4.52 -17.00
C TRP A 101 -7.59 5.38 -15.73
N ALA A 102 -6.45 5.55 -15.03
CA ALA A 102 -6.35 6.39 -13.84
C ALA A 102 -5.94 7.82 -14.19
N LYS A 103 -6.41 8.78 -13.42
CA LYS A 103 -6.07 10.19 -13.50
C LYS A 103 -4.90 10.57 -12.60
N GLY A 104 -4.80 9.94 -11.41
CA GLY A 104 -3.79 10.22 -10.41
C GLY A 104 -4.10 9.55 -9.08
N ASP A 105 -3.54 10.09 -8.01
CA ASP A 105 -3.77 9.71 -6.61
C ASP A 105 -3.31 8.29 -6.29
N ALA A 106 -2.01 8.13 -6.08
CA ALA A 106 -1.42 6.87 -5.62
C ALA A 106 -1.65 6.69 -4.11
N TRP A 107 -2.92 6.44 -3.70
CA TRP A 107 -3.33 6.33 -2.29
C TRP A 107 -3.06 4.92 -1.74
N ALA A 108 -3.67 4.56 -0.62
CA ALA A 108 -3.40 3.29 0.05
C ALA A 108 -3.50 2.07 -0.85
N SER A 109 -2.71 1.05 -0.53
CA SER A 109 -2.55 -0.13 -1.38
C SER A 109 -2.04 -1.32 -0.60
N GLN A 110 -2.16 -2.54 -1.15
CA GLN A 110 -1.57 -3.75 -0.58
C GLN A 110 -1.12 -4.73 -1.66
N VAL A 111 0.00 -5.42 -1.40
CA VAL A 111 0.49 -6.53 -2.22
C VAL A 111 0.23 -7.86 -1.54
N ILE A 112 -0.19 -8.86 -2.31
CA ILE A 112 -0.30 -10.24 -1.88
C ILE A 112 0.34 -11.17 -2.91
N GLU A 113 0.91 -12.28 -2.45
CA GLU A 113 1.47 -13.32 -3.35
C GLU A 113 0.45 -14.45 -3.55
N ARG A 114 0.34 -14.92 -4.79
CA ARG A 114 -0.36 -16.19 -5.13
C ARG A 114 0.32 -16.88 -6.30
N ASN A 115 0.68 -18.13 -6.11
CA ASN A 115 1.25 -19.00 -7.17
C ASN A 115 2.48 -18.39 -7.86
N GLY A 116 3.36 -17.75 -7.11
CA GLY A 116 4.58 -17.12 -7.62
C GLY A 116 4.36 -15.79 -8.34
N LYS A 117 3.15 -15.24 -8.28
CA LYS A 117 2.81 -13.90 -8.76
C LYS A 117 2.49 -12.99 -7.60
N PHE A 118 2.82 -11.71 -7.75
CA PHE A 118 2.54 -10.67 -6.78
C PHE A 118 1.47 -9.74 -7.35
N TYR A 119 0.36 -9.59 -6.64
CA TYR A 119 -0.78 -8.78 -7.04
C TYR A 119 -0.84 -7.55 -6.15
N TRP A 120 -0.71 -6.37 -6.73
CA TRP A 120 -0.72 -5.08 -6.04
C TRP A 120 -2.05 -4.38 -6.28
N TYR A 121 -2.90 -4.37 -5.27
CA TYR A 121 -4.17 -3.64 -5.28
C TYR A 121 -3.91 -2.21 -4.84
N VAL A 122 -4.39 -1.25 -5.61
CA VAL A 122 -4.08 0.17 -5.44
C VAL A 122 -5.34 1.02 -5.51
N THR A 123 -5.36 2.09 -4.72
CA THR A 123 -6.37 3.15 -4.85
C THR A 123 -5.87 4.23 -5.79
N VAL A 124 -6.68 4.60 -6.77
CA VAL A 124 -6.42 5.71 -7.69
C VAL A 124 -7.70 6.50 -7.99
N GLU A 125 -7.57 7.73 -8.49
CA GLU A 125 -8.70 8.44 -9.08
C GLU A 125 -8.93 8.00 -10.52
N HIS A 126 -10.17 7.62 -10.85
CA HIS A 126 -10.51 7.19 -12.21
C HIS A 126 -10.56 8.37 -13.18
N ALA A 127 -10.11 8.18 -14.43
CA ALA A 127 -10.03 9.27 -15.41
C ALA A 127 -11.39 9.75 -15.94
N THR A 128 -12.39 8.87 -15.99
CA THR A 128 -13.70 9.12 -16.63
C THR A 128 -14.90 8.82 -15.73
N ILE A 129 -14.82 7.83 -14.85
CA ILE A 129 -15.86 7.53 -13.86
C ILE A 129 -15.57 8.40 -12.63
N PRO A 130 -16.49 9.27 -12.18
CA PRO A 130 -16.26 10.10 -11.02
C PRO A 130 -15.98 9.27 -9.76
N GLY A 131 -14.94 9.63 -9.01
CA GLY A 131 -14.60 9.01 -7.73
C GLY A 131 -13.35 8.15 -7.77
N LYS A 132 -13.03 7.59 -6.59
CA LYS A 132 -11.91 6.68 -6.41
C LYS A 132 -12.26 5.29 -6.94
N SER A 133 -11.22 4.55 -7.23
CA SER A 133 -11.32 3.22 -7.82
C SER A 133 -10.14 2.37 -7.39
N ILE A 134 -10.37 1.07 -7.36
CA ILE A 134 -9.33 0.09 -7.03
C ILE A 134 -8.86 -0.58 -8.31
N GLY A 135 -7.56 -0.53 -8.56
CA GLY A 135 -6.86 -1.26 -9.62
C GLY A 135 -6.07 -2.44 -9.09
N VAL A 136 -5.59 -3.28 -9.97
CA VAL A 136 -4.66 -4.36 -9.64
C VAL A 136 -3.54 -4.43 -10.67
N ALA A 137 -2.30 -4.41 -10.18
CA ALA A 137 -1.10 -4.67 -10.97
C ALA A 137 -0.50 -6.01 -10.59
N VAL A 138 0.24 -6.62 -11.52
CA VAL A 138 0.86 -7.94 -11.33
C VAL A 138 2.33 -7.91 -11.70
N ALA A 139 3.15 -8.68 -10.96
CA ALA A 139 4.58 -8.89 -11.21
C ALA A 139 5.00 -10.32 -10.90
N ASP A 140 6.19 -10.71 -11.37
CA ASP A 140 6.86 -11.98 -11.06
C ASP A 140 7.80 -11.86 -9.83
N SER A 141 7.96 -10.65 -9.29
CA SER A 141 8.82 -10.34 -8.14
C SER A 141 8.11 -9.38 -7.20
N PRO A 142 8.32 -9.48 -5.87
CA PRO A 142 7.76 -8.54 -4.90
C PRO A 142 8.28 -7.10 -5.10
N THR A 143 9.38 -6.92 -5.83
CA THR A 143 9.97 -5.61 -6.14
C THR A 143 9.67 -5.16 -7.59
N GLY A 144 8.78 -5.86 -8.28
CA GLY A 144 8.36 -5.52 -9.64
C GLY A 144 9.30 -6.04 -10.74
N PRO A 145 9.20 -5.48 -11.95
CA PRO A 145 8.27 -4.41 -12.32
C PRO A 145 6.82 -4.88 -12.38
N PHE A 146 5.93 -4.10 -11.80
CA PHE A 146 4.49 -4.35 -11.84
C PHE A 146 3.85 -3.76 -13.10
N LYS A 147 2.81 -4.41 -13.59
CA LYS A 147 2.03 -3.97 -14.76
C LYS A 147 0.56 -4.04 -14.43
N ASP A 148 -0.22 -3.07 -14.90
CA ASP A 148 -1.68 -3.12 -14.85
C ASP A 148 -2.16 -4.48 -15.39
N ALA A 149 -2.87 -5.25 -14.54
CA ALA A 149 -3.27 -6.61 -14.86
C ALA A 149 -4.54 -6.69 -15.72
N ARG A 150 -5.33 -5.61 -15.78
CA ARG A 150 -6.66 -5.59 -16.41
C ARG A 150 -6.77 -4.59 -17.57
N GLY A 151 -6.04 -3.48 -17.52
CA GLY A 151 -6.27 -2.32 -18.39
C GLY A 151 -7.54 -1.53 -18.02
N SER A 152 -8.15 -1.83 -16.86
CA SER A 152 -9.34 -1.17 -16.31
C SER A 152 -9.37 -1.32 -14.79
N ALA A 153 -10.17 -0.52 -14.09
CA ALA A 153 -10.39 -0.69 -12.67
C ALA A 153 -11.04 -2.06 -12.34
N LEU A 154 -10.73 -2.58 -11.15
CA LEU A 154 -11.40 -3.74 -10.56
C LEU A 154 -12.70 -3.31 -9.87
N ILE A 155 -12.62 -2.22 -9.09
CA ILE A 155 -13.74 -1.57 -8.43
C ILE A 155 -13.81 -0.13 -8.94
N THR A 156 -15.01 0.34 -9.24
CA THR A 156 -15.30 1.73 -9.60
C THR A 156 -16.40 2.28 -8.70
N ASN A 157 -16.38 3.57 -8.42
CA ASN A 157 -17.29 4.20 -7.47
C ASN A 157 -18.78 4.00 -7.81
N ASP A 158 -19.14 3.85 -9.08
CA ASP A 158 -20.52 3.56 -9.49
C ASP A 158 -21.03 2.15 -9.08
N MET A 159 -20.14 1.25 -8.67
CA MET A 159 -20.50 -0.09 -8.17
C MET A 159 -21.02 -0.05 -6.71
N THR A 160 -20.75 1.00 -5.96
CA THR A 160 -21.06 1.12 -4.52
C THR A 160 -22.04 2.24 -4.19
N THR A 161 -22.50 3.04 -5.16
CA THR A 161 -23.43 4.17 -4.99
C THR A 161 -24.74 3.83 -4.29
N GLN A 162 -25.13 2.56 -4.24
CA GLN A 162 -26.29 2.09 -3.48
C GLN A 162 -26.07 2.09 -1.97
N TYR A 163 -24.82 2.16 -1.50
CA TYR A 163 -24.46 2.11 -0.09
C TYR A 163 -24.04 3.48 0.43
N THR A 164 -23.33 4.28 -0.37
CA THR A 164 -22.90 5.65 -0.02
C THR A 164 -22.86 6.52 -1.27
N SER A 165 -22.99 7.84 -1.08
CA SER A 165 -22.94 8.82 -2.16
C SER A 165 -21.60 9.57 -2.24
N ILE A 166 -20.61 9.21 -1.40
CA ILE A 166 -19.30 9.88 -1.44
C ILE A 166 -18.47 9.31 -2.60
N GLY A 167 -17.63 10.16 -3.20
CA GLY A 167 -16.80 9.75 -4.34
C GLY A 167 -15.46 9.13 -3.95
N TRP A 168 -15.22 8.85 -2.66
CA TRP A 168 -13.98 8.26 -2.15
C TRP A 168 -14.23 7.10 -1.19
N ASP A 169 -15.33 6.39 -1.33
CA ASP A 169 -15.61 5.19 -0.55
C ASP A 169 -14.87 3.94 -1.07
N ASP A 170 -14.47 3.91 -2.33
CA ASP A 170 -13.71 2.80 -2.92
C ASP A 170 -12.20 3.02 -2.81
N ILE A 171 -11.71 3.01 -1.56
CA ILE A 171 -10.29 3.19 -1.22
C ILE A 171 -9.80 2.09 -0.26
N ASP A 172 -8.50 2.07 -0.03
CA ASP A 172 -7.82 1.29 1.01
C ASP A 172 -8.02 -0.23 0.87
N PRO A 173 -7.65 -0.81 -0.28
CA PRO A 173 -7.81 -2.25 -0.49
C PRO A 173 -6.89 -3.05 0.44
N THR A 174 -7.44 -4.10 1.06
CA THR A 174 -6.71 -5.12 1.79
C THR A 174 -7.17 -6.51 1.37
N VAL A 175 -6.24 -7.44 1.21
CA VAL A 175 -6.49 -8.76 0.62
C VAL A 175 -5.93 -9.85 1.50
N ILE A 176 -6.69 -10.93 1.62
CA ILE A 176 -6.29 -12.16 2.28
C ILE A 176 -6.66 -13.36 1.40
N ILE A 177 -5.82 -14.40 1.45
CA ILE A 177 -6.16 -15.73 0.92
C ILE A 177 -6.44 -16.61 2.14
N ASP A 178 -7.64 -17.13 2.22
CA ASP A 178 -8.06 -18.00 3.32
C ASP A 178 -7.47 -19.41 3.19
N ASP A 179 -7.60 -20.21 4.24
CA ASP A 179 -7.03 -21.57 4.31
C ASP A 179 -7.57 -22.52 3.22
N ASP A 180 -8.78 -22.26 2.73
CA ASP A 180 -9.38 -23.01 1.61
C ASP A 180 -8.89 -22.55 0.22
N GLY A 181 -8.03 -21.53 0.18
CA GLY A 181 -7.51 -20.93 -1.05
C GLY A 181 -8.39 -19.85 -1.66
N GLN A 182 -9.56 -19.56 -1.08
CA GLN A 182 -10.40 -18.45 -1.54
C GLN A 182 -9.77 -17.11 -1.14
N ALA A 183 -9.58 -16.23 -2.11
CA ALA A 183 -9.11 -14.86 -1.87
C ALA A 183 -10.30 -13.91 -1.64
N TYR A 184 -10.10 -12.95 -0.73
CA TYR A 184 -11.07 -11.93 -0.39
C TYR A 184 -10.41 -10.56 -0.42
N LEU A 185 -11.08 -9.60 -1.06
CA LEU A 185 -10.73 -8.18 -1.05
C LEU A 185 -11.67 -7.47 -0.09
N PHE A 186 -11.09 -6.70 0.85
CA PHE A 186 -11.80 -5.77 1.74
C PHE A 186 -11.35 -4.36 1.39
N TRP A 187 -12.24 -3.37 1.54
CA TRP A 187 -11.92 -1.96 1.28
C TRP A 187 -12.97 -1.04 1.88
N GLY A 188 -12.72 0.26 1.84
CA GLY A 188 -13.80 1.23 2.03
C GLY A 188 -13.43 2.46 2.83
N ASN A 189 -14.26 3.49 2.65
CA ASN A 189 -14.37 4.67 3.51
C ASN A 189 -15.86 4.93 3.79
N THR A 190 -16.19 5.33 5.02
CA THR A 190 -17.56 5.50 5.52
C THR A 190 -18.34 4.18 5.60
N GLN A 191 -18.21 3.32 4.61
CA GLN A 191 -18.74 1.97 4.57
C GLN A 191 -17.61 1.00 4.26
N CYS A 192 -17.47 -0.04 5.08
CA CYS A 192 -16.56 -1.14 4.80
C CYS A 192 -17.25 -2.16 3.90
N TYR A 193 -16.52 -2.66 2.92
CA TYR A 193 -16.98 -3.67 1.96
C TYR A 193 -16.04 -4.88 1.94
N TYR A 194 -16.56 -6.01 1.46
CA TYR A 194 -15.74 -7.10 0.97
C TYR A 194 -16.37 -7.79 -0.23
N ALA A 195 -15.53 -8.45 -1.01
CA ALA A 195 -15.94 -9.34 -2.09
C ALA A 195 -14.95 -10.51 -2.22
N LYS A 196 -15.42 -11.61 -2.78
CA LYS A 196 -14.53 -12.69 -3.20
C LYS A 196 -13.79 -12.29 -4.47
N LEU A 197 -12.56 -12.77 -4.60
CA LEU A 197 -11.80 -12.69 -5.84
C LEU A 197 -11.82 -14.03 -6.56
N THR A 198 -11.81 -13.99 -7.89
CA THR A 198 -11.56 -15.16 -8.71
C THR A 198 -10.15 -15.71 -8.50
N GLU A 199 -9.89 -16.93 -8.92
CA GLU A 199 -8.59 -17.58 -8.75
C GLU A 199 -7.44 -16.79 -9.42
N ASN A 200 -7.74 -16.07 -10.51
CA ASN A 200 -6.75 -15.23 -11.20
C ASN A 200 -6.43 -13.92 -10.46
N MET A 201 -7.08 -13.63 -9.33
CA MET A 201 -6.84 -12.46 -8.47
C MET A 201 -7.17 -11.11 -9.13
N THR A 202 -7.78 -11.08 -10.30
CA THR A 202 -8.00 -9.84 -11.05
C THR A 202 -9.46 -9.51 -11.31
N GLU A 203 -10.39 -10.32 -10.79
CA GLU A 203 -11.84 -10.15 -10.97
C GLU A 203 -12.59 -10.49 -9.69
N LEU A 204 -13.77 -9.93 -9.53
CA LEU A 204 -14.68 -10.31 -8.45
C LEU A 204 -15.35 -11.66 -8.76
N ASP A 205 -15.50 -12.49 -7.73
CA ASP A 205 -16.26 -13.74 -7.74
C ASP A 205 -17.52 -13.58 -6.88
N GLY A 206 -18.49 -12.82 -7.37
CA GLY A 206 -19.75 -12.59 -6.69
C GLY A 206 -20.00 -11.12 -6.30
N PRO A 207 -20.98 -10.86 -5.44
CA PRO A 207 -21.42 -9.52 -5.10
C PRO A 207 -20.45 -8.80 -4.12
N ILE A 208 -20.51 -7.47 -4.14
CA ILE A 208 -19.96 -6.61 -3.10
C ILE A 208 -20.88 -6.68 -1.88
N ILE A 209 -20.30 -6.96 -0.70
CA ILE A 209 -21.03 -7.14 0.54
C ILE A 209 -20.60 -6.06 1.54
N PRO A 210 -21.50 -5.22 2.03
CA PRO A 210 -21.19 -4.25 3.07
C PRO A 210 -21.01 -4.93 4.43
N ILE A 211 -20.02 -4.45 5.20
CA ILE A 211 -19.78 -4.87 6.58
C ILE A 211 -20.18 -3.73 7.51
N ASN A 212 -21.02 -4.02 8.47
CA ASN A 212 -21.38 -3.04 9.49
C ASN A 212 -20.37 -3.07 10.64
N LEU A 213 -19.47 -2.08 10.67
CA LEU A 213 -18.47 -1.87 11.72
C LEU A 213 -18.79 -0.57 12.47
N PRO A 214 -18.85 -0.58 13.81
CA PRO A 214 -19.14 0.63 14.56
C PRO A 214 -18.00 1.65 14.40
N ARG A 215 -18.36 2.89 14.05
CA ARG A 215 -17.44 4.03 13.89
C ARG A 215 -16.35 3.83 12.83
N PHE A 216 -16.61 3.02 11.82
CA PHE A 216 -15.70 2.83 10.70
C PHE A 216 -15.52 4.14 9.93
N THR A 217 -14.26 4.54 9.72
CA THR A 217 -13.88 5.64 8.84
C THR A 217 -13.29 5.09 7.56
N GLU A 218 -12.11 4.43 7.62
CA GLU A 218 -11.38 3.92 6.46
C GLU A 218 -10.31 2.90 6.89
N ALA A 219 -9.33 2.65 6.03
CA ALA A 219 -8.11 1.86 6.32
C ALA A 219 -8.37 0.46 6.87
N PRO A 220 -9.26 -0.35 6.29
CA PRO A 220 -9.41 -1.72 6.74
C PRO A 220 -8.12 -2.51 6.52
N TRP A 221 -7.76 -3.36 7.48
CA TRP A 221 -6.69 -4.34 7.35
C TRP A 221 -7.18 -5.69 7.86
N ILE A 222 -7.25 -6.67 6.98
CA ILE A 222 -7.64 -8.04 7.30
C ILE A 222 -6.41 -8.91 7.53
N HIS A 223 -6.36 -9.63 8.65
CA HIS A 223 -5.36 -10.66 8.88
C HIS A 223 -5.91 -11.80 9.71
N LYS A 224 -5.20 -12.92 9.74
CA LYS A 224 -5.51 -14.10 10.53
C LYS A 224 -4.37 -14.41 11.49
N HIS A 225 -4.70 -14.71 12.74
CA HIS A 225 -3.75 -15.20 13.73
C HIS A 225 -4.40 -16.31 14.55
N GLY A 226 -3.82 -17.51 14.53
CA GLY A 226 -4.46 -18.71 15.05
C GLY A 226 -5.80 -18.95 14.35
N ASP A 227 -6.85 -19.20 15.16
CA ASP A 227 -8.21 -19.45 14.66
C ASP A 227 -9.06 -18.18 14.51
N TRP A 228 -8.47 -17.00 14.64
CA TRP A 228 -9.19 -15.75 14.60
C TRP A 228 -8.84 -14.93 13.36
N TYR A 229 -9.88 -14.35 12.76
CA TYR A 229 -9.76 -13.24 11.81
C TYR A 229 -9.87 -11.92 12.53
N TYR A 230 -9.05 -10.97 12.14
CA TYR A 230 -9.01 -9.62 12.67
C TYR A 230 -9.21 -8.64 11.55
N LEU A 231 -10.16 -7.73 11.72
CA LEU A 231 -10.38 -6.61 10.84
C LEU A 231 -10.11 -5.34 11.66
N SER A 232 -8.93 -4.76 11.49
CA SER A 232 -8.59 -3.47 12.07
C SER A 232 -8.88 -2.36 11.09
N PHE A 233 -9.19 -1.17 11.57
CA PHE A 233 -9.64 -0.07 10.73
C PHE A 233 -9.47 1.28 11.45
N ALA A 234 -9.33 2.37 10.68
CA ALA A 234 -9.39 3.72 11.17
C ALA A 234 -10.81 4.09 11.63
N SER A 235 -10.89 4.77 12.74
CA SER A 235 -12.15 5.11 13.42
C SER A 235 -12.12 6.56 13.88
N GLU A 236 -13.22 7.29 13.63
CA GLU A 236 -13.40 8.70 13.96
C GLU A 236 -12.46 9.62 13.14
N PHE A 237 -12.39 10.91 13.51
CA PHE A 237 -11.45 11.86 12.94
C PHE A 237 -11.15 12.96 13.99
N PRO A 238 -9.88 13.20 14.37
CA PRO A 238 -8.66 12.48 13.93
C PRO A 238 -8.69 10.98 14.28
N GLU A 239 -8.02 10.17 13.46
CA GLU A 239 -8.18 8.73 13.41
C GLU A 239 -7.41 7.98 14.49
N LYS A 240 -8.14 7.09 15.17
CA LYS A 240 -7.59 6.00 15.97
C LYS A 240 -7.76 4.70 15.20
N ILE A 241 -6.95 3.71 15.48
CA ILE A 241 -7.19 2.36 14.97
C ILE A 241 -8.02 1.57 15.96
N CYS A 242 -9.16 1.06 15.48
CA CYS A 242 -10.01 0.10 16.17
C CYS A 242 -9.90 -1.28 15.50
N TYR A 243 -10.48 -2.30 16.11
CA TYR A 243 -10.54 -3.62 15.50
C TYR A 243 -11.76 -4.42 15.91
N ALA A 244 -12.11 -5.37 15.07
CA ALA A 244 -13.10 -6.40 15.31
C ALA A 244 -12.50 -7.78 15.06
N MET A 245 -13.06 -8.80 15.71
CA MET A 245 -12.65 -10.20 15.58
C MET A 245 -13.80 -11.06 15.10
N SER A 246 -13.47 -12.14 14.40
CA SER A 246 -14.43 -13.18 14.01
C SER A 246 -13.78 -14.56 13.93
N ARG A 247 -14.57 -15.62 14.06
CA ARG A 247 -14.15 -17.00 13.73
C ARG A 247 -14.35 -17.35 12.25
N SER A 248 -14.96 -16.46 11.50
CA SER A 248 -15.21 -16.63 10.07
C SER A 248 -14.81 -15.36 9.32
N ILE A 249 -14.21 -15.53 8.15
CA ILE A 249 -13.84 -14.40 7.27
C ILE A 249 -15.06 -13.53 6.88
N ASN A 250 -16.25 -14.13 6.87
CA ASN A 250 -17.49 -13.46 6.52
C ASN A 250 -18.21 -12.84 7.74
N GLY A 251 -17.59 -12.87 8.91
CA GLY A 251 -18.21 -12.44 10.18
C GLY A 251 -19.07 -13.54 10.84
N PRO A 252 -19.91 -13.20 11.82
CA PRO A 252 -20.12 -11.85 12.32
C PRO A 252 -18.87 -11.27 13.00
N TRP A 253 -18.67 -9.97 12.83
CA TRP A 253 -17.54 -9.23 13.40
C TRP A 253 -17.88 -8.65 14.76
N GLU A 254 -17.14 -9.06 15.79
CA GLU A 254 -17.28 -8.56 17.15
C GLU A 254 -16.29 -7.43 17.40
N TYR A 255 -16.81 -6.20 17.59
CA TYR A 255 -15.97 -5.02 17.88
C TYR A 255 -15.26 -5.17 19.23
N LYS A 256 -13.95 -4.95 19.27
CA LYS A 256 -13.10 -5.11 20.45
C LYS A 256 -12.54 -3.80 21.02
N GLY A 257 -12.76 -2.68 20.34
CA GLY A 257 -12.32 -1.37 20.82
C GLY A 257 -11.08 -0.83 20.13
N ILE A 258 -10.44 0.12 20.80
CA ILE A 258 -9.27 0.83 20.27
C ILE A 258 -8.03 -0.06 20.38
N LEU A 259 -7.37 -0.23 19.23
CA LEU A 259 -6.07 -0.91 19.11
C LEU A 259 -4.90 0.08 19.24
N ASN A 260 -4.98 1.23 18.55
CA ASN A 260 -3.97 2.28 18.57
C ASN A 260 -4.62 3.65 18.72
N GLU A 261 -4.03 4.51 19.55
CA GLU A 261 -4.42 5.91 19.72
C GLU A 261 -3.98 6.76 18.52
N LEU A 262 -4.31 8.06 18.57
CA LEU A 262 -3.90 9.03 17.54
C LEU A 262 -2.39 8.95 17.31
N ALA A 263 -1.98 8.74 16.07
CA ALA A 263 -0.58 8.76 15.70
C ALA A 263 -0.06 10.20 15.66
N GLY A 264 1.03 10.47 16.36
CA GLY A 264 1.51 11.81 16.62
C GLY A 264 1.67 12.66 15.34
N ASN A 265 1.13 13.87 15.37
CA ASN A 265 1.18 14.88 14.30
C ASN A 265 0.50 14.46 12.96
N SER A 266 -0.38 13.46 12.96
CA SER A 266 -1.20 13.09 11.81
C SER A 266 -2.67 13.03 12.20
N ASN A 267 -3.56 13.48 11.34
CA ASN A 267 -5.01 13.33 11.51
C ASN A 267 -5.50 11.98 10.99
N THR A 268 -4.73 11.33 10.11
CA THR A 268 -5.01 9.99 9.60
C THR A 268 -4.08 8.96 10.23
N ASN A 269 -4.55 7.73 10.30
CA ASN A 269 -3.78 6.59 10.74
C ASN A 269 -4.13 5.37 9.87
N HIS A 270 -3.12 4.72 9.32
CA HIS A 270 -3.29 3.55 8.47
C HIS A 270 -2.29 2.49 8.88
N GLN A 271 -2.76 1.27 9.10
CA GLN A 271 -1.95 0.20 9.65
C GLN A 271 -1.84 -1.01 8.73
N SER A 272 -0.76 -1.75 8.91
CA SER A 272 -0.64 -3.16 8.54
C SER A 272 -0.11 -3.98 9.71
N ILE A 273 -0.55 -5.23 9.80
CA ILE A 273 -0.18 -6.16 10.88
C ILE A 273 0.38 -7.41 10.24
N ILE A 274 1.58 -7.81 10.66
CA ILE A 274 2.28 -8.99 10.16
C ILE A 274 2.90 -9.81 11.27
N ASP A 275 3.04 -11.11 11.02
CA ASP A 275 3.89 -12.00 11.81
C ASP A 275 5.20 -12.26 11.04
N PHE A 276 6.33 -12.04 11.70
CA PHE A 276 7.65 -12.25 11.12
C PHE A 276 8.65 -12.75 12.17
N ASN A 277 9.35 -13.84 11.86
CA ASN A 277 10.34 -14.47 12.74
C ASN A 277 9.83 -14.72 14.17
N GLY A 278 8.60 -15.21 14.30
CA GLY A 278 7.96 -15.53 15.58
C GLY A 278 7.54 -14.33 16.42
N LYS A 279 7.48 -13.17 15.82
CA LYS A 279 7.08 -11.90 16.44
C LYS A 279 6.01 -11.24 15.59
N SER A 280 5.09 -10.48 16.23
CA SER A 280 4.06 -9.70 15.54
C SER A 280 4.39 -8.21 15.56
N TYR A 281 4.12 -7.53 14.46
CA TYR A 281 4.44 -6.12 14.25
C TYR A 281 3.22 -5.33 13.81
N PHE A 282 3.12 -4.11 14.33
CA PHE A 282 2.18 -3.08 13.93
C PHE A 282 2.93 -2.01 13.16
N ILE A 283 2.67 -1.90 11.88
CA ILE A 283 3.31 -0.95 10.97
C ILE A 283 2.25 0.12 10.66
N TYR A 284 2.58 1.38 10.85
CA TYR A 284 1.64 2.48 10.76
C TYR A 284 2.34 3.76 10.29
N HIS A 285 1.60 4.85 10.12
CA HIS A 285 2.23 6.14 9.86
C HIS A 285 1.90 7.18 10.95
N ASN A 286 2.77 8.17 11.06
CA ASN A 286 2.58 9.41 11.82
C ASN A 286 3.11 10.61 11.02
N GLY A 287 3.11 11.80 11.61
CA GLY A 287 3.71 13.01 11.02
C GLY A 287 5.08 13.37 11.61
N GLY A 288 5.85 12.40 12.12
CA GLY A 288 7.01 12.62 12.99
C GLY A 288 8.24 13.26 12.36
N ILE A 289 8.46 13.15 11.04
CA ILE A 289 9.58 13.83 10.37
C ILE A 289 9.29 15.34 10.27
N ASN A 290 8.07 15.72 9.98
CA ASN A 290 7.67 17.12 9.88
C ASN A 290 7.35 17.69 11.27
N THR A 291 8.15 18.61 11.77
CA THR A 291 8.00 19.22 13.10
C THR A 291 6.71 20.04 13.25
N ASN A 292 6.10 20.48 12.15
CA ASN A 292 4.85 21.23 12.14
C ASN A 292 3.60 20.35 12.00
N GLY A 293 3.77 19.03 12.10
CA GLY A 293 2.73 18.06 11.85
C GLY A 293 2.66 17.62 10.40
N GLY A 294 1.98 16.52 10.10
CA GLY A 294 2.17 15.89 8.84
C GLY A 294 1.09 14.98 8.31
N SER A 295 -0.20 15.41 8.32
CA SER A 295 -1.23 14.60 7.63
C SER A 295 -0.97 14.42 6.13
N PHE A 296 -0.20 15.33 5.52
CA PHE A 296 0.14 15.31 4.10
C PHE A 296 1.64 15.09 3.83
N ARG A 297 2.41 14.78 4.89
CA ARG A 297 3.84 14.49 4.89
C ARG A 297 4.11 13.49 6.00
N ARG A 298 3.57 12.29 5.81
CA ARG A 298 3.52 11.21 6.80
C ARG A 298 4.86 10.45 6.85
N SER A 299 5.01 9.63 7.85
CA SER A 299 6.25 8.90 8.13
C SER A 299 5.94 7.52 8.68
N ILE A 300 6.62 6.49 8.18
CA ILE A 300 6.37 5.09 8.58
C ILE A 300 7.02 4.78 9.93
N CYS A 301 6.22 4.21 10.82
CA CYS A 301 6.62 3.72 12.13
C CYS A 301 6.34 2.22 12.27
N ILE A 302 7.10 1.55 13.12
CA ILE A 302 6.93 0.12 13.40
C ILE A 302 7.09 -0.09 14.91
N ASP A 303 6.07 -0.68 15.54
CA ASP A 303 6.11 -1.11 16.93
C ASP A 303 5.69 -2.58 17.05
N ARG A 304 5.91 -3.17 18.22
CA ARG A 304 5.52 -4.54 18.52
C ARG A 304 4.02 -4.65 18.77
N LEU A 305 3.45 -5.75 18.29
CA LEU A 305 2.10 -6.15 18.57
C LEU A 305 2.11 -7.41 19.45
N TYR A 306 1.19 -7.49 20.40
CA TYR A 306 1.06 -8.63 21.29
C TYR A 306 -0.40 -9.08 21.39
N TYR A 307 -0.61 -10.38 21.32
CA TYR A 307 -1.91 -10.99 21.57
C TYR A 307 -2.02 -11.42 23.04
N ASN A 308 -3.24 -11.37 23.59
CA ASN A 308 -3.61 -11.97 24.86
C ASN A 308 -3.94 -13.46 24.67
N GLU A 309 -4.04 -14.21 25.76
CA GLU A 309 -4.39 -15.64 25.73
C GLU A 309 -5.76 -15.93 25.11
N ASP A 310 -6.70 -14.99 25.20
CA ASP A 310 -8.04 -15.08 24.60
C ASP A 310 -8.07 -14.67 23.10
N GLY A 311 -6.92 -14.35 22.54
CA GLY A 311 -6.76 -13.90 21.17
C GLY A 311 -6.97 -12.39 20.96
N THR A 312 -7.45 -11.62 21.94
CA THR A 312 -7.54 -10.17 21.80
C THR A 312 -6.15 -9.54 21.67
N ILE A 313 -6.06 -8.39 20.97
CA ILE A 313 -4.80 -7.69 20.79
C ILE A 313 -4.60 -6.70 21.94
N LYS A 314 -3.39 -6.67 22.52
CA LYS A 314 -3.00 -5.64 23.48
C LYS A 314 -2.91 -4.30 22.76
N ARG A 315 -3.35 -3.24 23.45
CA ARG A 315 -3.25 -1.89 22.92
C ARG A 315 -1.82 -1.56 22.52
N ILE A 316 -1.62 -1.02 21.33
CA ILE A 316 -0.30 -0.68 20.80
C ILE A 316 0.28 0.48 21.63
N GLN A 317 1.54 0.32 21.99
CA GLN A 317 2.34 1.39 22.57
C GLN A 317 3.23 1.95 21.47
N MET A 318 2.91 3.15 21.01
CA MET A 318 3.74 3.87 20.05
C MET A 318 5.00 4.37 20.77
N THR A 319 6.17 4.05 20.23
CA THR A 319 7.46 4.39 20.83
C THR A 319 8.34 5.16 19.86
N SER A 320 9.22 5.99 20.37
CA SER A 320 10.27 6.65 19.57
C SER A 320 11.38 5.70 19.17
N GLU A 321 11.61 4.67 19.98
CA GLU A 321 12.62 3.64 19.75
C GLU A 321 12.16 2.63 18.67
N GLY A 322 10.85 2.41 18.55
CA GLY A 322 10.32 1.41 17.64
C GLY A 322 10.88 0.03 17.94
N ILE A 323 11.36 -0.63 16.92
CA ILE A 323 11.93 -1.98 16.97
C ILE A 323 13.47 -2.01 17.00
N THR A 324 14.15 -0.86 17.16
CA THR A 324 15.62 -0.77 17.04
C THR A 324 16.37 -1.37 18.23
N ASN A 325 15.72 -1.51 19.37
CA ASN A 325 16.32 -2.03 20.61
C ASN A 325 16.10 -3.53 20.84
N GLU A 326 15.64 -4.27 19.86
CA GLU A 326 15.34 -5.72 19.97
C GLU A 326 16.46 -6.64 19.46
#